data_5cba49ae62c840b517d32561bb650e6c
#
_entry.id   5cba49ae62c840b517d32561bb650e6c
#
_cell.length_a   1.000
_cell.length_b   1.000
_cell.length_c   1.000
_cell.angle_alpha   90.00
_cell.angle_beta   90.00
_cell.angle_gamma   90.00
#
_symmetry.space_group_name_H-M   'P 1'
#
loop_
_entity.id
_entity.type
_entity.pdbx_description
1 polymer ?
#
loop_
_entity_poly.entity_id
_entity_poly.type
_entity_poly.pdbx_seq_one_letter_code
_entity_poly.pdbx_strand_id
1 'polypeptide(L)'
;MELQYDKDSKERIPYEHYLQLFQSADPLEMSQRSGIPYDSEKQIFTLQLMGVTYDIKYPEYTVSHREEEVICYYPLESAVNARILVLRYLVEGCKSFSTGKFLTYRETPWGNVYLKQFQGRCLMRLAFGFGNKQELFVRAMEKIGAEKLAHGDIAYEFEFINGYRLQMILWAGDDEFPPSSQILFSDNFPNAFQAEDMAVVGDITITMIKALSQ
;
A
#
# COMPACT_ATOMS: atom_id res chain seq x y z
N MET A 1 -9.48 -31.76 -10.87
CA MET A 1 -9.49 -30.32 -10.52
C MET A 1 -8.64 -30.19 -9.27
N GLU A 2 -7.36 -29.82 -9.43
CA GLU A 2 -6.49 -29.57 -8.29
C GLU A 2 -7.02 -28.34 -7.53
N LEU A 3 -7.37 -28.54 -6.28
CA LEU A 3 -7.79 -27.47 -5.38
C LEU A 3 -6.56 -26.59 -5.11
N GLN A 4 -6.52 -25.39 -5.70
CA GLN A 4 -5.52 -24.35 -5.39
C GLN A 4 -5.91 -23.67 -4.07
N TYR A 5 -5.94 -24.45 -2.99
CA TYR A 5 -6.45 -24.05 -1.67
C TYR A 5 -5.81 -22.77 -1.15
N ASP A 6 -4.50 -22.60 -1.30
CA ASP A 6 -3.79 -21.40 -0.84
C ASP A 6 -4.18 -20.14 -1.63
N LYS A 7 -4.39 -20.26 -2.93
CA LYS A 7 -4.80 -19.15 -3.78
C LYS A 7 -6.25 -18.78 -3.53
N ASP A 8 -7.13 -19.77 -3.40
CA ASP A 8 -8.54 -19.54 -3.08
C ASP A 8 -8.73 -18.88 -1.72
N SER A 9 -8.01 -19.32 -0.67
CA SER A 9 -8.16 -18.75 0.67
C SER A 9 -7.55 -17.36 0.82
N LYS A 10 -6.48 -17.04 0.08
CA LYS A 10 -5.76 -15.76 0.22
C LYS A 10 -6.17 -14.69 -0.78
N GLU A 11 -6.76 -15.06 -1.90
CA GLU A 11 -7.11 -14.16 -2.98
C GLU A 11 -8.61 -14.19 -3.28
N ARG A 12 -9.13 -15.30 -3.83
CA ARG A 12 -10.51 -15.36 -4.32
C ARG A 12 -11.54 -15.15 -3.23
N ILE A 13 -11.46 -15.89 -2.12
CA ILE A 13 -12.46 -15.81 -1.04
C ILE A 13 -12.49 -14.41 -0.40
N PRO A 14 -11.37 -13.81 0.02
CA PRO A 14 -11.38 -12.44 0.54
C PRO A 14 -11.86 -11.42 -0.49
N TYR A 15 -11.48 -11.56 -1.76
CA TYR A 15 -11.92 -10.66 -2.81
C TYR A 15 -13.44 -10.70 -3.00
N GLU A 16 -14.02 -11.90 -3.17
CA GLU A 16 -15.47 -12.09 -3.33
C GLU A 16 -16.26 -11.58 -2.12
N HIS A 17 -15.74 -11.84 -0.91
CA HIS A 17 -16.35 -11.38 0.34
C HIS A 17 -16.43 -9.84 0.40
N TYR A 18 -15.31 -9.15 0.22
CA TYR A 18 -15.28 -7.69 0.28
C TYR A 18 -15.98 -7.03 -0.91
N LEU A 19 -16.00 -7.68 -2.07
CA LEU A 19 -16.79 -7.22 -3.21
C LEU A 19 -18.28 -7.24 -2.90
N GLN A 20 -18.81 -8.30 -2.28
CA GLN A 20 -20.22 -8.37 -1.86
C GLN A 20 -20.56 -7.28 -0.83
N LEU A 21 -19.68 -7.05 0.15
CA LEU A 21 -19.87 -5.98 1.13
C LEU A 21 -19.86 -4.60 0.46
N PHE A 22 -18.94 -4.36 -0.46
CA PHE A 22 -18.88 -3.12 -1.25
C PHE A 22 -20.15 -2.88 -2.06
N GLN A 23 -20.65 -3.90 -2.74
CA GLN A 23 -21.86 -3.82 -3.55
C GLN A 23 -23.15 -3.60 -2.75
N SER A 24 -23.18 -4.03 -1.49
CA SER A 24 -24.34 -3.90 -0.59
C SER A 24 -24.30 -2.64 0.29
N ALA A 25 -23.14 -2.00 0.44
CA ALA A 25 -22.98 -0.81 1.26
C ALA A 25 -23.43 0.46 0.54
N ASP A 26 -23.92 1.46 1.29
CA ASP A 26 -24.24 2.78 0.74
C ASP A 26 -22.93 3.50 0.32
N PRO A 27 -22.79 3.91 -0.95
CA PRO A 27 -21.57 4.55 -1.43
C PRO A 27 -21.32 5.93 -0.80
N LEU A 28 -22.34 6.65 -0.38
CA LEU A 28 -22.19 7.93 0.32
C LEU A 28 -21.67 7.72 1.74
N GLU A 29 -22.16 6.70 2.46
CA GLU A 29 -21.64 6.33 3.76
C GLU A 29 -20.17 5.86 3.67
N MET A 30 -19.85 5.04 2.68
CA MET A 30 -18.46 4.63 2.42
C MET A 30 -17.56 5.84 2.15
N SER A 31 -17.98 6.76 1.30
CA SER A 31 -17.26 8.00 0.98
C SER A 31 -17.04 8.86 2.22
N GLN A 32 -18.07 9.09 3.02
CA GLN A 32 -17.99 9.91 4.23
C GLN A 32 -17.03 9.29 5.27
N ARG A 33 -17.12 7.98 5.48
CA ARG A 33 -16.28 7.27 6.45
C ARG A 33 -14.83 7.18 6.00
N SER A 34 -14.58 6.71 4.78
CA SER A 34 -13.23 6.50 4.24
C SER A 34 -12.53 7.80 3.86
N GLY A 35 -13.31 8.86 3.60
CA GLY A 35 -12.81 10.13 3.05
C GLY A 35 -12.45 10.05 1.56
N ILE A 36 -12.78 8.94 0.86
CA ILE A 36 -12.63 8.83 -0.58
C ILE A 36 -13.78 9.53 -1.28
N PRO A 37 -13.54 10.54 -2.13
CA PRO A 37 -14.61 11.23 -2.86
C PRO A 37 -15.43 10.27 -3.73
N TYR A 38 -16.75 10.44 -3.70
CA TYR A 38 -17.70 9.72 -4.54
C TYR A 38 -18.55 10.69 -5.37
N ASP A 39 -18.53 10.50 -6.67
CA ASP A 39 -19.37 11.20 -7.63
C ASP A 39 -20.67 10.38 -7.86
N SER A 40 -21.79 10.85 -7.33
CA SER A 40 -23.07 10.11 -7.40
C SER A 40 -23.69 10.12 -8.81
N GLU A 41 -23.38 11.09 -9.66
CA GLU A 41 -23.87 11.14 -11.04
C GLU A 41 -23.15 10.11 -11.91
N LYS A 42 -21.85 9.99 -11.73
CA LYS A 42 -21.00 9.03 -12.47
C LYS A 42 -20.92 7.67 -11.80
N GLN A 43 -21.31 7.57 -10.53
CA GLN A 43 -21.16 6.38 -9.68
C GLN A 43 -19.68 5.94 -9.57
N ILE A 44 -18.78 6.90 -9.29
CA ILE A 44 -17.32 6.69 -9.27
C ILE A 44 -16.73 7.18 -7.95
N PHE A 45 -15.93 6.31 -7.29
CA PHE A 45 -14.97 6.73 -6.27
C PHE A 45 -13.66 7.14 -6.94
N THR A 46 -13.10 8.28 -6.53
CA THR A 46 -11.78 8.73 -7.00
C THR A 46 -10.76 8.56 -5.89
N LEU A 47 -9.80 7.67 -6.10
CA LEU A 47 -8.80 7.27 -5.13
C LEU A 47 -7.39 7.60 -5.62
N GLN A 48 -6.56 8.16 -4.75
CA GLN A 48 -5.13 8.26 -5.01
C GLN A 48 -4.37 7.17 -4.24
N LEU A 49 -3.54 6.39 -4.95
CA LEU A 49 -2.69 5.34 -4.38
C LEU A 49 -1.27 5.50 -4.91
N MET A 50 -0.33 5.85 -4.03
CA MET A 50 1.09 6.00 -4.36
C MET A 50 1.34 6.91 -5.58
N GLY A 51 0.71 8.08 -5.59
CA GLY A 51 0.82 9.08 -6.66
C GLY A 51 -0.06 8.82 -7.88
N VAL A 52 -0.73 7.68 -7.98
CA VAL A 52 -1.63 7.33 -9.11
C VAL A 52 -3.08 7.57 -8.73
N THR A 53 -3.80 8.29 -9.58
CA THR A 53 -5.24 8.49 -9.43
C THR A 53 -6.04 7.40 -10.14
N TYR A 54 -6.92 6.75 -9.40
CA TYR A 54 -7.82 5.71 -9.90
C TYR A 54 -9.26 6.12 -9.81
N ASP A 55 -10.03 5.79 -10.83
CA ASP A 55 -11.49 5.82 -10.83
C ASP A 55 -12.03 4.39 -10.61
N ILE A 56 -12.88 4.23 -9.59
CA ILE A 56 -13.46 2.94 -9.19
C ILE A 56 -14.97 3.05 -9.35
N LYS A 57 -15.53 2.31 -10.31
CA LYS A 57 -16.98 2.29 -10.56
C LYS A 57 -17.71 1.51 -9.49
N TYR A 58 -18.82 2.06 -9.04
CA TYR A 58 -19.77 1.41 -8.14
C TYR A 58 -21.03 1.03 -8.93
N PRO A 59 -21.63 -0.15 -8.71
CA PRO A 59 -21.22 -1.20 -7.75
C PRO A 59 -20.25 -2.26 -8.31
N GLU A 60 -19.84 -2.19 -9.57
CA GLU A 60 -19.10 -3.27 -10.26
C GLU A 60 -17.66 -3.44 -9.77
N TYR A 61 -17.11 -2.44 -9.09
CA TYR A 61 -15.69 -2.38 -8.72
C TYR A 61 -14.76 -2.49 -9.94
N THR A 62 -15.12 -1.83 -11.03
CA THR A 62 -14.22 -1.68 -12.18
C THR A 62 -13.24 -0.55 -11.91
N VAL A 63 -11.95 -0.85 -11.97
CA VAL A 63 -10.86 0.07 -11.68
C VAL A 63 -10.18 0.50 -12.96
N SER A 64 -9.92 1.80 -13.12
CA SER A 64 -9.09 2.36 -14.18
C SER A 64 -8.23 3.50 -13.63
N HIS A 65 -6.96 3.59 -14.05
CA HIS A 65 -6.13 4.76 -13.76
C HIS A 65 -6.46 5.91 -14.73
N ARG A 66 -6.13 7.14 -14.33
CA ARG A 66 -6.24 8.30 -15.21
C ARG A 66 -5.01 8.42 -16.10
N GLU A 67 -5.22 8.66 -17.38
CA GLU A 67 -4.20 8.56 -18.45
C GLU A 67 -3.05 9.58 -18.37
N GLU A 68 -3.13 10.58 -17.49
CA GLU A 68 -2.13 11.65 -17.38
C GLU A 68 -0.79 11.20 -16.77
N GLU A 69 -0.75 10.00 -16.18
CA GLU A 69 0.42 9.48 -15.48
C GLU A 69 0.96 8.23 -16.17
N VAL A 70 2.02 8.39 -16.96
CA VAL A 70 2.66 7.25 -17.65
C VAL A 70 3.64 6.56 -16.72
N ILE A 71 3.16 5.60 -15.95
CA ILE A 71 4.01 4.65 -15.21
C ILE A 71 3.80 3.24 -15.76
N CYS A 72 4.79 2.36 -15.57
CA CYS A 72 4.77 1.02 -16.15
C CYS A 72 4.03 -0.03 -15.32
N TYR A 73 3.48 0.34 -14.14
CA TYR A 73 2.81 -0.59 -13.24
C TYR A 73 1.73 0.09 -12.40
N TYR A 74 0.52 -0.46 -12.45
CA TYR A 74 -0.66 0.03 -11.75
C TYR A 74 -1.15 -1.03 -10.75
N PRO A 75 -0.87 -0.87 -9.42
CA PRO A 75 -1.21 -1.89 -8.42
C PRO A 75 -2.65 -2.35 -8.43
N LEU A 76 -3.63 -1.42 -8.52
CA LEU A 76 -5.06 -1.79 -8.47
C LEU A 76 -5.56 -2.52 -9.72
N GLU A 77 -4.85 -2.44 -10.83
CA GLU A 77 -5.19 -3.17 -12.05
C GLU A 77 -4.46 -4.52 -12.14
N SER A 78 -3.27 -4.60 -11.54
CA SER A 78 -2.34 -5.71 -11.73
C SER A 78 -2.32 -6.71 -10.56
N ALA A 79 -2.74 -6.31 -9.34
CA ALA A 79 -2.54 -7.09 -8.12
C ALA A 79 -3.82 -7.27 -7.32
N VAL A 80 -4.23 -8.54 -7.12
CA VAL A 80 -5.44 -8.89 -6.36
C VAL A 80 -5.36 -8.44 -4.91
N ASN A 81 -4.19 -8.55 -4.26
CA ASN A 81 -3.99 -8.09 -2.88
C ASN A 81 -4.19 -6.57 -2.73
N ALA A 82 -3.81 -5.76 -3.73
CA ALA A 82 -4.08 -4.33 -3.73
C ALA A 82 -5.59 -4.05 -3.87
N ARG A 83 -6.28 -4.79 -4.71
CA ARG A 83 -7.75 -4.68 -4.88
C ARG A 83 -8.49 -5.04 -3.60
N ILE A 84 -8.10 -6.13 -2.93
CA ILE A 84 -8.67 -6.55 -1.63
C ILE A 84 -8.44 -5.46 -0.58
N LEU A 85 -7.23 -4.93 -0.48
CA LEU A 85 -6.88 -3.89 0.49
C LEU A 85 -7.75 -2.63 0.31
N VAL A 86 -7.93 -2.19 -0.94
CA VAL A 86 -8.75 -1.00 -1.24
C VAL A 86 -10.24 -1.28 -1.04
N LEU A 87 -10.75 -2.47 -1.39
CA LEU A 87 -12.12 -2.88 -1.06
C LEU A 87 -12.36 -2.82 0.45
N ARG A 88 -11.47 -3.40 1.26
CA ARG A 88 -11.55 -3.33 2.73
C ARG A 88 -11.53 -1.89 3.22
N TYR A 89 -10.64 -1.06 2.71
CA TYR A 89 -10.56 0.33 3.10
C TYR A 89 -11.84 1.10 2.79
N LEU A 90 -12.47 0.88 1.62
CA LEU A 90 -13.75 1.50 1.28
C LEU A 90 -14.88 1.03 2.19
N VAL A 91 -14.91 -0.27 2.52
CA VAL A 91 -16.01 -0.89 3.30
C VAL A 91 -15.84 -0.69 4.81
N GLU A 92 -14.63 -0.77 5.35
CA GLU A 92 -14.36 -0.80 6.80
C GLU A 92 -13.46 0.35 7.27
N GLY A 93 -12.64 0.91 6.36
CA GLY A 93 -11.65 1.93 6.70
C GLY A 93 -12.28 3.26 7.11
N CYS A 94 -11.50 4.07 7.79
CA CYS A 94 -11.92 5.40 8.21
C CYS A 94 -10.87 6.44 7.84
N LYS A 95 -11.33 7.66 7.56
CA LYS A 95 -10.46 8.81 7.44
C LYS A 95 -9.89 9.16 8.82
N SER A 96 -8.57 9.24 8.91
CA SER A 96 -7.88 9.63 10.14
C SER A 96 -6.70 10.53 9.82
N PHE A 97 -6.44 11.50 10.70
CA PHE A 97 -5.32 12.44 10.52
C PHE A 97 -4.12 11.99 11.35
N SER A 98 -2.94 12.06 10.74
CA SER A 98 -1.68 11.84 11.44
C SER A 98 -1.32 13.06 12.30
N THR A 99 -0.67 12.82 13.43
CA THR A 99 -0.03 13.88 14.24
C THR A 99 1.36 14.25 13.72
N GLY A 100 1.82 13.63 12.65
CA GLY A 100 3.17 13.77 12.09
C GLY A 100 4.18 12.80 12.68
N LYS A 101 3.76 11.87 13.55
CA LYS A 101 4.61 10.81 14.09
C LYS A 101 4.60 9.59 13.16
N PHE A 102 5.69 8.84 13.20
CA PHE A 102 5.83 7.59 12.49
C PHE A 102 6.14 6.46 13.46
N LEU A 103 5.52 5.30 13.22
CA LEU A 103 5.62 4.09 14.02
C LEU A 103 6.37 3.02 13.24
N THR A 104 7.22 2.27 13.91
CA THR A 104 7.70 1.00 13.38
C THR A 104 6.56 -0.02 13.36
N TYR A 105 6.64 -1.03 12.51
CA TYR A 105 5.63 -2.09 12.48
C TYR A 105 5.43 -2.77 13.85
N ARG A 106 6.50 -2.89 14.64
CA ARG A 106 6.46 -3.46 15.99
C ARG A 106 5.60 -2.66 16.98
N GLU A 107 5.54 -1.33 16.81
CA GLU A 107 4.78 -0.43 17.69
C GLU A 107 3.29 -0.40 17.35
N THR A 108 2.90 -0.98 16.22
CA THR A 108 1.49 -1.06 15.82
C THR A 108 0.77 -2.16 16.59
N PRO A 109 -0.56 -2.06 16.78
CA PRO A 109 -1.35 -3.13 17.39
C PRO A 109 -1.13 -4.45 16.64
N TRP A 110 -0.85 -5.54 17.38
CA TRP A 110 -0.55 -6.87 16.84
C TRP A 110 0.74 -6.97 16.00
N GLY A 111 1.48 -5.88 15.81
CA GLY A 111 2.72 -5.86 15.02
C GLY A 111 3.76 -6.86 15.51
N ASN A 112 3.90 -7.09 16.81
CA ASN A 112 4.80 -8.10 17.34
C ASN A 112 4.44 -9.53 16.91
N VAL A 113 3.16 -9.85 16.75
CA VAL A 113 2.68 -11.19 16.34
C VAL A 113 3.08 -11.49 14.90
N TYR A 114 2.95 -10.50 14.02
CA TYR A 114 3.26 -10.64 12.58
C TYR A 114 4.66 -10.16 12.19
N LEU A 115 5.50 -9.77 13.16
CA LEU A 115 6.79 -9.13 12.90
C LEU A 115 7.70 -9.98 12.00
N LYS A 116 7.79 -11.29 12.26
CA LYS A 116 8.64 -12.19 11.48
C LYS A 116 8.22 -12.25 10.01
N GLN A 117 6.92 -12.30 9.76
CA GLN A 117 6.34 -12.30 8.42
C GLN A 117 6.63 -10.96 7.72
N PHE A 118 6.41 -9.83 8.43
CA PHE A 118 6.71 -8.50 7.92
C PHE A 118 8.19 -8.31 7.59
N GLN A 119 9.09 -8.77 8.47
CA GLN A 119 10.53 -8.71 8.23
C GLN A 119 10.92 -9.43 6.94
N GLY A 120 10.48 -10.68 6.76
CA GLY A 120 10.79 -11.46 5.54
C GLY A 120 10.13 -10.90 4.29
N ARG A 121 8.85 -10.56 4.39
CA ARG A 121 8.03 -10.14 3.25
C ARG A 121 8.30 -8.70 2.80
N CYS A 122 8.68 -7.81 3.73
CA CYS A 122 8.86 -6.39 3.46
C CYS A 122 10.32 -5.94 3.67
N LEU A 123 10.85 -5.99 4.89
CA LEU A 123 12.16 -5.39 5.18
C LEU A 123 13.30 -6.07 4.40
N MET A 124 13.36 -7.40 4.41
CA MET A 124 14.42 -8.12 3.67
C MET A 124 14.30 -7.92 2.16
N ARG A 125 13.08 -7.92 1.61
CA ARG A 125 12.88 -7.67 0.17
C ARG A 125 13.31 -6.26 -0.23
N LEU A 126 13.03 -5.26 0.60
CA LEU A 126 13.45 -3.88 0.38
C LEU A 126 14.96 -3.77 0.48
N ALA A 127 15.57 -4.29 1.55
CA ALA A 127 17.00 -4.24 1.78
C ALA A 127 17.82 -4.91 0.66
N PHE A 128 17.54 -6.19 0.37
CA PHE A 128 18.28 -6.94 -0.65
C PHE A 128 17.92 -6.52 -2.08
N GLY A 129 16.74 -5.94 -2.29
CA GLY A 129 16.33 -5.42 -3.59
C GLY A 129 17.05 -4.14 -3.98
N PHE A 130 17.30 -3.26 -3.03
CA PHE A 130 17.74 -1.88 -3.28
C PHE A 130 18.94 -1.40 -2.46
N GLY A 131 19.30 -2.06 -1.36
CA GLY A 131 20.35 -1.56 -0.45
C GLY A 131 21.67 -1.29 -1.16
N ASN A 132 22.11 -2.17 -2.08
CA ASN A 132 23.31 -2.00 -2.91
C ASN A 132 23.00 -1.45 -4.31
N LYS A 133 21.77 -0.98 -4.57
CA LYS A 133 21.30 -0.40 -5.84
C LYS A 133 20.45 0.83 -5.56
N GLN A 134 20.97 1.72 -4.74
CA GLN A 134 20.22 2.88 -4.23
C GLN A 134 19.72 3.81 -5.35
N GLU A 135 20.46 3.91 -6.48
CA GLU A 135 20.04 4.69 -7.64
C GLU A 135 18.74 4.19 -8.27
N LEU A 136 18.45 2.87 -8.19
CA LEU A 136 17.19 2.31 -8.68
C LEU A 136 16.03 2.65 -7.73
N PHE A 137 16.31 2.67 -6.43
CA PHE A 137 15.34 3.11 -5.42
C PHE A 137 15.00 4.59 -5.60
N VAL A 138 16.01 5.46 -5.77
CA VAL A 138 15.82 6.89 -6.04
C VAL A 138 14.90 7.12 -7.22
N ARG A 139 15.22 6.51 -8.38
CA ARG A 139 14.39 6.65 -9.60
C ARG A 139 12.94 6.24 -9.39
N ALA A 140 12.72 5.15 -8.66
CA ALA A 140 11.36 4.69 -8.39
C ALA A 140 10.60 5.65 -7.46
N MET A 141 11.29 6.16 -6.42
CA MET A 141 10.70 7.12 -5.48
C MET A 141 10.38 8.47 -6.12
N GLU A 142 11.24 8.97 -7.02
CA GLU A 142 10.99 10.18 -7.78
C GLU A 142 9.76 10.04 -8.69
N LYS A 143 9.56 8.87 -9.33
CA LYS A 143 8.39 8.60 -10.17
C LYS A 143 7.05 8.64 -9.42
N ILE A 144 7.03 8.33 -8.14
CA ILE A 144 5.82 8.42 -7.30
C ILE A 144 5.69 9.75 -6.55
N GLY A 145 6.59 10.70 -6.82
CA GLY A 145 6.59 12.01 -6.17
C GLY A 145 6.96 11.98 -4.68
N ALA A 146 7.80 11.02 -4.27
CA ALA A 146 8.21 10.87 -2.88
C ALA A 146 9.19 11.98 -2.45
N GLU A 147 9.09 12.41 -1.20
CA GLU A 147 9.95 13.44 -0.60
C GLU A 147 11.18 12.77 0.03
N LYS A 148 12.38 13.27 -0.33
CA LYS A 148 13.63 12.75 0.21
C LYS A 148 13.81 13.20 1.66
N LEU A 149 14.22 12.27 2.53
CA LEU A 149 14.51 12.49 3.94
C LEU A 149 16.01 12.38 4.25
N ALA A 150 16.43 12.99 5.36
CA ALA A 150 17.82 12.92 5.85
C ALA A 150 17.99 11.81 6.91
N HIS A 151 17.62 10.57 6.56
CA HIS A 151 17.73 9.38 7.43
C HIS A 151 18.43 8.25 6.69
N GLY A 152 19.18 7.40 7.43
CA GLY A 152 19.93 6.28 6.86
C GLY A 152 20.92 6.73 5.80
N ASP A 153 21.26 5.86 4.86
CA ASP A 153 22.03 6.23 3.66
C ASP A 153 21.11 6.88 2.62
N ILE A 154 19.87 6.41 2.56
CA ILE A 154 18.83 6.99 1.75
C ILE A 154 17.44 6.73 2.33
N ALA A 155 16.58 7.74 2.34
CA ALA A 155 15.21 7.61 2.82
C ALA A 155 14.24 8.50 2.04
N TYR A 156 13.02 8.05 1.93
CA TYR A 156 11.92 8.76 1.31
C TYR A 156 10.63 8.61 2.09
N GLU A 157 9.80 9.69 2.05
CA GLU A 157 8.44 9.70 2.55
C GLU A 157 7.47 9.93 1.39
N PHE A 158 6.34 9.24 1.40
CA PHE A 158 5.28 9.39 0.41
C PHE A 158 3.93 9.02 0.98
N GLU A 159 2.88 9.50 0.35
CA GLU A 159 1.52 9.10 0.65
C GLU A 159 1.21 7.75 -0.02
N PHE A 160 0.78 6.78 0.78
CA PHE A 160 0.30 5.50 0.27
C PHE A 160 -1.14 5.63 -0.25
N ILE A 161 -2.05 6.09 0.61
CA ILE A 161 -3.48 6.27 0.32
C ILE A 161 -4.06 7.34 1.26
N ASN A 162 -4.74 8.33 0.74
CA ASN A 162 -5.63 9.25 1.49
C ASN A 162 -5.10 9.75 2.85
N GLY A 163 -3.91 10.34 2.89
CA GLY A 163 -3.29 10.87 4.11
C GLY A 163 -2.59 9.83 4.99
N TYR A 164 -2.53 8.56 4.56
CA TYR A 164 -1.72 7.52 5.19
C TYR A 164 -0.34 7.47 4.53
N ARG A 165 0.71 7.84 5.28
CA ARG A 165 2.05 8.04 4.75
C ARG A 165 3.01 6.97 5.22
N LEU A 166 3.99 6.63 4.37
CA LEU A 166 5.08 5.71 4.67
C LEU A 166 6.41 6.44 4.60
N GLN A 167 7.35 6.02 5.45
CA GLN A 167 8.77 6.31 5.26
C GLN A 167 9.50 5.00 4.97
N MET A 168 10.34 4.99 3.94
CA MET A 168 11.22 3.88 3.62
C MET A 168 12.68 4.34 3.75
N ILE A 169 13.44 3.62 4.57
CA ILE A 169 14.83 3.92 4.91
C ILE A 169 15.68 2.73 4.51
N LEU A 170 16.80 3.00 3.85
CA LEU A 170 17.77 1.99 3.43
C LEU A 170 19.17 2.30 3.99
N TRP A 171 19.87 1.25 4.33
CA TRP A 171 21.30 1.25 4.60
C TRP A 171 21.97 0.26 3.65
N ALA A 172 23.03 0.70 2.99
CA ALA A 172 23.85 -0.15 2.13
C ALA A 172 24.54 -1.23 2.94
N GLY A 173 24.76 -2.37 2.31
CA GLY A 173 25.66 -3.38 2.86
C GLY A 173 27.13 -3.03 2.59
N ASP A 174 28.01 -3.53 3.44
CA ASP A 174 29.45 -3.48 3.29
C ASP A 174 30.08 -4.88 3.44
N ASP A 175 31.39 -4.96 3.60
CA ASP A 175 32.11 -6.24 3.74
C ASP A 175 31.78 -6.97 5.06
N GLU A 176 31.28 -6.27 6.09
CA GLU A 176 30.97 -6.82 7.40
C GLU A 176 29.47 -7.04 7.62
N PHE A 177 28.63 -6.19 7.04
CA PHE A 177 27.18 -6.19 7.29
C PHE A 177 26.36 -6.24 5.99
N PRO A 178 25.31 -7.07 5.94
CA PRO A 178 24.38 -7.06 4.82
C PRO A 178 23.57 -5.76 4.80
N PRO A 179 22.99 -5.38 3.64
CA PRO A 179 22.10 -4.24 3.57
C PRO A 179 20.89 -4.42 4.48
N SER A 180 20.41 -3.31 5.03
CA SER A 180 19.26 -3.30 5.92
C SER A 180 18.23 -2.23 5.50
N SER A 181 17.02 -2.36 6.01
CA SER A 181 15.93 -1.42 5.72
C SER A 181 14.99 -1.25 6.90
N GLN A 182 14.26 -0.12 6.88
CA GLN A 182 13.15 0.15 7.77
C GLN A 182 11.97 0.70 6.98
N ILE A 183 10.76 0.32 7.37
CA ILE A 183 9.51 0.91 6.90
C ILE A 183 8.78 1.44 8.12
N LEU A 184 8.46 2.72 8.10
CA LEU A 184 7.69 3.39 9.12
C LEU A 184 6.33 3.78 8.56
N PHE A 185 5.32 3.76 9.40
CA PHE A 185 3.94 4.08 9.10
C PHE A 185 3.53 5.33 9.87
N SER A 186 2.84 6.26 9.24
CA SER A 186 2.25 7.38 9.98
C SER A 186 1.32 6.87 11.08
N ASP A 187 1.24 7.57 12.19
CA ASP A 187 0.58 7.14 13.43
C ASP A 187 -0.93 6.95 13.32
N ASN A 188 -1.52 7.37 12.21
CA ASN A 188 -2.92 7.13 11.89
C ASN A 188 -3.19 5.76 11.22
N PHE A 189 -2.16 5.06 10.71
CA PHE A 189 -2.34 3.75 10.05
C PHE A 189 -3.16 2.75 10.86
N PRO A 190 -2.90 2.54 12.18
CA PRO A 190 -3.66 1.57 12.97
C PRO A 190 -5.16 1.87 13.11
N ASN A 191 -5.60 3.07 12.75
CA ASN A 191 -7.02 3.44 12.81
C ASN A 191 -7.82 2.84 11.63
N ALA A 192 -7.16 2.55 10.51
CA ALA A 192 -7.82 2.05 9.29
C ALA A 192 -7.28 0.69 8.81
N PHE A 193 -6.08 0.30 9.24
CA PHE A 193 -5.39 -0.88 8.75
C PHE A 193 -4.93 -1.76 9.90
N GLN A 194 -5.24 -3.04 9.84
CA GLN A 194 -4.73 -4.03 10.79
C GLN A 194 -3.26 -4.38 10.46
N ALA A 195 -2.58 -5.08 11.38
CA ALA A 195 -1.18 -5.48 11.16
C ALA A 195 -0.96 -6.27 9.86
N GLU A 196 -1.89 -7.17 9.51
CA GLU A 196 -1.82 -7.91 8.26
C GLU A 196 -1.95 -7.00 7.05
N ASP A 197 -2.87 -6.03 7.07
CA ASP A 197 -3.03 -5.04 6.00
C ASP A 197 -1.79 -4.19 5.82
N MET A 198 -1.15 -3.79 6.93
CA MET A 198 0.09 -3.00 6.88
C MET A 198 1.25 -3.80 6.26
N ALA A 199 1.28 -5.13 6.45
CA ALA A 199 2.23 -5.98 5.74
C ALA A 199 1.90 -6.07 4.23
N VAL A 200 0.62 -6.06 3.87
CA VAL A 200 0.17 -5.98 2.46
C VAL A 200 0.53 -4.62 1.85
N VAL A 201 0.36 -3.52 2.58
CA VAL A 201 0.80 -2.16 2.18
C VAL A 201 2.29 -2.16 1.82
N GLY A 202 3.15 -2.71 2.70
CA GLY A 202 4.58 -2.83 2.42
C GLY A 202 4.88 -3.67 1.18
N ASP A 203 4.18 -4.79 1.00
CA ASP A 203 4.36 -5.68 -0.15
C ASP A 203 3.96 -5.03 -1.49
N ILE A 204 2.80 -4.37 -1.54
CA ILE A 204 2.33 -3.61 -2.71
C ILE A 204 3.34 -2.53 -3.06
N THR A 205 3.78 -1.76 -2.07
CA THR A 205 4.76 -0.68 -2.26
C THR A 205 6.06 -1.20 -2.86
N ILE A 206 6.66 -2.25 -2.27
CA ILE A 206 7.91 -2.83 -2.75
C ILE A 206 7.76 -3.39 -4.17
N THR A 207 6.61 -3.99 -4.47
CA THR A 207 6.33 -4.52 -5.81
C THR A 207 6.25 -3.39 -6.84
N MET A 208 5.57 -2.29 -6.51
CA MET A 208 5.46 -1.12 -7.37
C MET A 208 6.84 -0.47 -7.60
N ILE A 209 7.59 -0.13 -6.54
CA ILE A 209 8.91 0.49 -6.72
C ILE A 209 9.89 -0.40 -7.47
N LYS A 210 9.79 -1.73 -7.33
CA LYS A 210 10.58 -2.67 -8.12
C LYS A 210 10.22 -2.63 -9.61
N ALA A 211 8.94 -2.53 -9.95
CA ALA A 211 8.51 -2.37 -11.33
C ALA A 211 8.96 -1.02 -11.92
N LEU A 212 8.84 0.06 -11.13
CA LEU A 212 9.25 1.41 -11.55
C LEU A 212 10.77 1.61 -11.67
N SER A 213 11.56 0.73 -11.05
CA SER A 213 13.03 0.80 -11.08
C SER A 213 13.64 0.17 -12.33
N GLN A 214 12.86 -0.52 -13.14
CA GLN A 214 13.28 -1.10 -14.41
C GLN A 214 13.20 -0.05 -15.52
#